data_eca2e943e6001d4478ee18cd4b0b91f8
#
_entry.id   eca2e943e6001d4478ee18cd4b0b91f8
#
_cell.length_a   1.000
_cell.length_b   1.000
_cell.length_c   1.000
_cell.angle_alpha   90.00
_cell.angle_beta   90.00
_cell.angle_gamma   90.00
#
_symmetry.space_group_name_H-M   'P 1'
#
loop_
_entity.id
_entity.type
_entity.pdbx_description
1 polymer ?
#
loop_
_entity_poly.entity_id
_entity_poly.type
_entity_poly.pdbx_seq_one_letter_code
_entity_poly.pdbx_strand_id
1 'polypeptide(L)'
;LIFITLPNVFQQAFSGVPLLAYVCSILFYVLLALAALTSTISLHEVSTAFLHEKFHFTRSKAATIITVSSLLIGIVSSLALGDWSSYTIAGMNLFDALDFLTAKIMLPLGGMFAAIFVGWVIDRRIVRDEVTNYGTLKATFYPVYIFILKFIAPIGIALIFMNELGLLG
;
A
#
# COMPACT_ATOMS: atom_id res chain seq x y z
N LEU A 1 1.30 6.98 16.67
CA LEU A 1 0.43 6.06 17.42
C LEU A 1 1.15 4.75 17.74
N ILE A 2 1.65 3.99 16.75
CA ILE A 2 2.25 2.65 16.96
C ILE A 2 3.44 2.69 17.94
N PHE A 3 4.35 3.65 17.81
CA PHE A 3 5.56 3.75 18.65
C PHE A 3 5.34 4.42 20.02
N ILE A 4 4.21 5.07 20.25
CA ILE A 4 3.91 5.75 21.51
C ILE A 4 2.81 4.98 22.27
N THR A 5 1.73 4.62 21.61
CA THR A 5 0.56 4.04 22.25
C THR A 5 0.75 2.57 22.59
N LEU A 6 1.32 1.77 21.66
CA LEU A 6 1.47 0.33 21.89
C LEU A 6 2.41 -0.05 23.03
N PRO A 7 3.59 0.59 23.23
CA PRO A 7 4.41 0.29 24.41
C PRO A 7 3.67 0.53 25.72
N ASN A 8 2.89 1.62 25.80
CA ASN A 8 2.08 1.92 26.99
C ASN A 8 0.98 0.87 27.21
N VAL A 9 0.34 0.41 26.13
CA VAL A 9 -0.67 -0.67 26.20
C VAL A 9 -0.06 -1.97 26.71
N PHE A 10 1.12 -2.35 26.22
CA PHE A 10 1.81 -3.55 26.72
C PHE A 10 2.21 -3.43 28.19
N GLN A 11 2.70 -2.26 28.63
CA GLN A 11 3.03 -2.03 30.03
C GLN A 11 1.78 -2.08 30.93
N GLN A 12 0.66 -1.54 30.51
CA GLN A 12 -0.60 -1.60 31.25
C GLN A 12 -1.18 -3.00 31.29
N ALA A 13 -1.19 -3.71 30.14
CA ALA A 13 -1.74 -5.07 30.06
C ALA A 13 -0.95 -6.08 30.92
N PHE A 14 0.37 -5.90 31.04
CA PHE A 14 1.26 -6.79 31.77
C PHE A 14 1.86 -6.11 33.02
N SER A 15 1.12 -5.21 33.64
CA SER A 15 1.58 -4.44 34.85
C SER A 15 2.05 -5.31 36.00
N GLY A 16 1.53 -6.54 36.13
CA GLY A 16 1.95 -7.52 37.15
C GLY A 16 3.24 -8.28 36.82
N VAL A 17 3.70 -8.28 35.57
CA VAL A 17 4.88 -9.01 35.12
C VAL A 17 5.67 -8.18 34.09
N PRO A 18 6.50 -7.21 34.54
CA PRO A 18 7.20 -6.28 33.65
C PRO A 18 8.08 -6.96 32.60
N LEU A 19 8.71 -8.09 32.93
CA LEU A 19 9.50 -8.87 32.00
C LEU A 19 8.68 -9.33 30.79
N LEU A 20 7.44 -9.75 31.02
CA LEU A 20 6.54 -10.20 29.95
C LEU A 20 6.17 -9.02 29.02
N ALA A 21 5.93 -7.84 29.58
CA ALA A 21 5.67 -6.62 28.81
C ALA A 21 6.83 -6.29 27.85
N TYR A 22 8.07 -6.37 28.35
CA TYR A 22 9.26 -6.15 27.52
C TYR A 22 9.41 -7.19 26.41
N VAL A 23 9.28 -8.47 26.75
CA VAL A 23 9.41 -9.55 25.75
C VAL A 23 8.34 -9.43 24.66
N CYS A 24 7.08 -9.22 25.04
CA CYS A 24 5.99 -9.02 24.08
C CYS A 24 6.22 -7.79 23.20
N SER A 25 6.69 -6.68 23.77
CA SER A 25 7.01 -5.46 23.02
C SER A 25 8.14 -5.72 22.00
N ILE A 26 9.22 -6.35 22.41
CA ILE A 26 10.34 -6.67 21.50
C ILE A 26 9.88 -7.58 20.37
N LEU A 27 9.18 -8.67 20.70
CA LEU A 27 8.65 -9.60 19.69
C LEU A 27 7.72 -8.90 18.70
N PHE A 28 6.83 -8.06 19.20
CA PHE A 28 5.92 -7.29 18.36
C PHE A 28 6.69 -6.38 17.38
N TYR A 29 7.67 -5.61 17.86
CA TYR A 29 8.43 -4.71 16.98
C TYR A 29 9.34 -5.46 16.02
N VAL A 30 9.90 -6.60 16.41
CA VAL A 30 10.65 -7.48 15.49
C VAL A 30 9.73 -8.01 14.39
N LEU A 31 8.54 -8.51 14.74
CA LEU A 31 7.56 -8.98 13.76
C LEU A 31 7.09 -7.84 12.84
N LEU A 32 6.85 -6.65 13.40
CA LEU A 32 6.48 -5.47 12.62
C LEU A 32 7.58 -5.09 11.62
N ALA A 33 8.83 -5.10 12.05
CA ALA A 33 9.97 -4.82 11.19
C ALA A 33 10.12 -5.86 10.07
N LEU A 34 9.96 -7.15 10.38
CA LEU A 34 9.99 -8.22 9.38
C LEU A 34 8.82 -8.09 8.39
N ALA A 35 7.62 -7.78 8.85
CA ALA A 35 6.46 -7.55 7.99
C ALA A 35 6.68 -6.34 7.06
N ALA A 36 7.20 -5.24 7.59
CA ALA A 36 7.54 -4.06 6.80
C ALA A 36 8.62 -4.37 5.75
N LEU A 37 9.65 -5.13 6.14
CA LEU A 37 10.72 -5.53 5.23
C LEU A 37 10.21 -6.38 4.07
N THR A 38 9.39 -7.40 4.34
CA THR A 38 8.82 -8.26 3.30
C THR A 38 7.92 -7.48 2.34
N SER A 39 7.10 -6.55 2.85
CA SER A 39 6.27 -5.66 2.03
C SER A 39 7.12 -4.74 1.15
N THR A 40 8.19 -4.17 1.71
CA THR A 40 9.12 -3.30 0.97
C THR A 40 9.81 -4.05 -0.16
N ILE A 41 10.27 -5.29 0.09
CA ILE A 41 10.89 -6.15 -0.93
C ILE A 41 9.90 -6.41 -2.07
N SER A 42 8.65 -6.74 -1.76
CA SER A 42 7.62 -7.02 -2.77
C SER A 42 7.31 -5.79 -3.63
N LEU A 43 7.15 -4.61 -3.03
CA LEU A 43 6.92 -3.36 -3.77
C LEU A 43 8.13 -2.97 -4.63
N HIS A 44 9.33 -3.19 -4.13
CA HIS A 44 10.56 -2.93 -4.85
C HIS A 44 10.70 -3.86 -6.08
N GLU A 45 10.34 -5.13 -5.93
CA GLU A 45 10.36 -6.09 -7.04
C GLU A 45 9.38 -5.72 -8.15
N VAL A 46 8.14 -5.32 -7.82
CA VAL A 46 7.16 -4.86 -8.81
C VAL A 46 7.69 -3.68 -9.63
N SER A 47 8.27 -2.69 -8.95
CA SER A 47 8.84 -1.51 -9.60
C SER A 47 10.07 -1.86 -10.46
N THR A 48 10.91 -2.77 -9.98
CA THR A 48 12.09 -3.27 -10.70
C THR A 48 11.69 -4.04 -11.95
N ALA A 49 10.69 -4.93 -11.84
CA ALA A 49 10.15 -5.69 -12.98
C ALA A 49 9.59 -4.75 -14.04
N PHE A 50 8.82 -3.75 -13.63
CA PHE A 50 8.28 -2.74 -14.57
C PHE A 50 9.38 -2.02 -15.36
N LEU A 51 10.44 -1.55 -14.68
CA LEU A 51 11.55 -0.91 -15.39
C LEU A 51 12.32 -1.87 -16.30
N HIS A 52 12.49 -3.11 -15.87
CA HIS A 52 13.14 -4.14 -16.68
C HIS A 52 12.36 -4.44 -17.96
N GLU A 53 11.06 -4.67 -17.85
CA GLU A 53 10.20 -5.06 -18.97
C GLU A 53 9.90 -3.87 -19.92
N LYS A 54 9.57 -2.71 -19.34
CA LYS A 54 9.13 -1.55 -20.14
C LYS A 54 10.29 -0.83 -20.82
N PHE A 55 11.42 -0.67 -20.12
CA PHE A 55 12.58 0.10 -20.60
C PHE A 55 13.75 -0.79 -21.01
N HIS A 56 13.60 -2.11 -20.97
CA HIS A 56 14.65 -3.08 -21.33
C HIS A 56 15.97 -2.88 -20.56
N PHE A 57 15.90 -2.34 -19.34
CA PHE A 57 17.08 -2.23 -18.48
C PHE A 57 17.48 -3.62 -17.97
N THR A 58 18.77 -3.82 -17.71
CA THR A 58 19.19 -5.00 -16.97
C THR A 58 18.56 -4.99 -15.56
N ARG A 59 18.23 -6.14 -15.01
CA ARG A 59 17.57 -6.25 -13.69
C ARG A 59 18.36 -5.53 -12.59
N SER A 60 19.69 -5.65 -12.61
CA SER A 60 20.57 -4.95 -11.66
C SER A 60 20.45 -3.43 -11.80
N LYS A 61 20.46 -2.89 -13.02
CA LYS A 61 20.31 -1.45 -13.29
C LYS A 61 18.95 -0.95 -12.83
N ALA A 62 17.88 -1.68 -13.13
CA ALA A 62 16.53 -1.34 -12.70
C ALA A 62 16.42 -1.32 -11.17
N ALA A 63 16.90 -2.35 -10.48
CA ALA A 63 16.93 -2.42 -9.04
C ALA A 63 17.72 -1.26 -8.41
N THR A 64 18.90 -0.92 -8.96
CA THR A 64 19.69 0.21 -8.47
C THR A 64 18.93 1.54 -8.61
N ILE A 65 18.29 1.79 -9.74
CA ILE A 65 17.49 3.01 -9.95
C ILE A 65 16.38 3.11 -8.91
N ILE A 66 15.61 2.04 -8.70
CA ILE A 66 14.52 2.03 -7.72
C ILE A 66 15.06 2.22 -6.30
N THR A 67 16.15 1.54 -5.95
CA THR A 67 16.78 1.70 -4.61
C THR A 67 17.21 3.13 -4.37
N VAL A 68 17.93 3.74 -5.32
CA VAL A 68 18.42 5.12 -5.18
C VAL A 68 17.24 6.10 -5.09
N SER A 69 16.22 5.95 -5.95
CA SER A 69 15.02 6.79 -5.92
C SER A 69 14.28 6.67 -4.58
N SER A 70 14.07 5.45 -4.09
CA SER A 70 13.42 5.20 -2.80
C SER A 70 14.21 5.77 -1.63
N LEU A 71 15.54 5.68 -1.68
CA LEU A 71 16.43 6.22 -0.66
C LEU A 71 16.38 7.74 -0.63
N LEU A 72 16.40 8.40 -1.78
CA LEU A 72 16.27 9.87 -1.87
C LEU A 72 14.93 10.35 -1.31
N ILE A 73 13.82 9.73 -1.71
CA ILE A 73 12.48 10.05 -1.19
C ILE A 73 12.41 9.78 0.32
N GLY A 74 13.01 8.69 0.79
CA GLY A 74 13.08 8.34 2.21
C GLY A 74 13.85 9.36 3.04
N ILE A 75 14.98 9.85 2.55
CA ILE A 75 15.76 10.93 3.20
C ILE A 75 14.91 12.20 3.30
N VAL A 76 14.29 12.62 2.21
CA VAL A 76 13.43 13.80 2.19
C VAL A 76 12.25 13.66 3.16
N SER A 77 11.60 12.49 3.18
CA SER A 77 10.50 12.19 4.11
C SER A 77 10.95 12.21 5.58
N SER A 78 12.16 11.70 5.87
CA SER A 78 12.73 11.73 7.21
C SER A 78 13.06 13.15 7.67
N LEU A 79 13.66 13.95 6.80
CA LEU A 79 13.95 15.38 7.10
C LEU A 79 12.67 16.19 7.29
N ALA A 80 11.62 15.89 6.53
CA ALA A 80 10.32 16.55 6.66
C ALA A 80 9.65 16.34 8.02
N LEU A 81 9.94 15.23 8.70
CA LEU A 81 9.47 14.96 10.06
C LEU A 81 10.36 15.59 11.15
N GLY A 82 11.57 16.04 10.80
CA GLY A 82 12.56 16.63 11.67
C GLY A 82 12.84 18.09 11.34
N ASP A 83 14.05 18.35 10.87
CA ASP A 83 14.57 19.71 10.66
C ASP A 83 13.75 20.54 9.64
N TRP A 84 13.08 19.87 8.71
CA TRP A 84 12.26 20.52 7.69
C TRP A 84 10.76 20.56 8.01
N SER A 85 10.38 20.30 9.24
CA SER A 85 8.97 20.31 9.66
C SER A 85 8.29 21.68 9.50
N SER A 86 9.07 22.78 9.42
CA SER A 86 8.58 24.14 9.17
C SER A 86 8.26 24.43 7.69
N TYR A 87 8.77 23.62 6.75
CA TYR A 87 8.44 23.78 5.34
C TYR A 87 7.12 23.09 5.04
N THR A 88 6.11 23.89 4.71
CA THR A 88 4.75 23.40 4.41
C THR A 88 4.40 23.61 2.94
N ILE A 89 3.75 22.61 2.35
CA ILE A 89 3.14 22.65 1.01
C ILE A 89 1.63 22.57 1.20
N ALA A 90 0.88 23.57 0.75
CA ALA A 90 -0.57 23.64 0.92
C ALA A 90 -1.04 23.50 2.40
N GLY A 91 -0.23 24.00 3.36
CA GLY A 91 -0.54 23.92 4.79
C GLY A 91 -0.21 22.56 5.46
N MET A 92 0.34 21.62 4.72
CA MET A 92 0.80 20.31 5.22
C MET A 92 2.32 20.23 5.17
N ASN A 93 2.96 19.51 6.10
CA ASN A 93 4.38 19.25 5.97
C ASN A 93 4.64 18.35 4.74
N LEU A 94 5.88 18.28 4.28
CA LEU A 94 6.22 17.55 3.07
C LEU A 94 5.92 16.04 3.17
N PHE A 95 6.07 15.45 4.36
CA PHE A 95 5.72 14.04 4.58
C PHE A 95 4.20 13.84 4.45
N ASP A 96 3.39 14.67 5.09
CA ASP A 96 1.93 14.60 5.02
C ASP A 96 1.42 14.86 3.60
N ALA A 97 2.08 15.75 2.85
CA ALA A 97 1.74 16.00 1.44
C ALA A 97 2.03 14.79 0.55
N LEU A 98 3.16 14.08 0.76
CA LEU A 98 3.48 12.85 0.06
C LEU A 98 2.52 11.71 0.45
N ASP A 99 2.19 11.58 1.72
CA ASP A 99 1.21 10.61 2.20
C ASP A 99 -0.18 10.89 1.63
N PHE A 100 -0.63 12.14 1.65
CA PHE A 100 -1.88 12.55 1.03
C PHE A 100 -1.94 12.19 -0.45
N LEU A 101 -0.89 12.51 -1.21
CA LEU A 101 -0.82 12.21 -2.63
C LEU A 101 -0.87 10.70 -2.90
N THR A 102 -0.10 9.92 -2.15
CA THR A 102 0.00 8.47 -2.39
C THR A 102 -1.21 7.71 -1.84
N ALA A 103 -1.57 7.92 -0.58
CA ALA A 103 -2.62 7.15 0.10
C ALA A 103 -4.03 7.63 -0.25
N LYS A 104 -4.23 8.96 -0.37
CA LYS A 104 -5.58 9.51 -0.59
C LYS A 104 -5.93 9.77 -2.05
N ILE A 105 -4.95 9.91 -2.94
CA ILE A 105 -5.18 10.15 -4.37
C ILE A 105 -4.77 8.95 -5.21
N MET A 106 -3.49 8.59 -5.22
CA MET A 106 -2.97 7.60 -6.16
C MET A 106 -3.51 6.19 -5.90
N LEU A 107 -3.62 5.79 -4.64
CA LEU A 107 -4.08 4.45 -4.26
C LEU A 107 -5.55 4.22 -4.64
N PRO A 108 -6.52 5.10 -4.29
CA PRO A 108 -7.91 4.93 -4.73
C PRO A 108 -8.08 5.00 -6.25
N LEU A 109 -7.40 5.95 -6.92
CA LEU A 109 -7.46 6.05 -8.37
C LEU A 109 -6.89 4.80 -9.05
N GLY A 110 -5.73 4.30 -8.59
CA GLY A 110 -5.14 3.06 -9.09
C GLY A 110 -6.07 1.85 -8.93
N GLY A 111 -6.67 1.70 -7.75
CA GLY A 111 -7.67 0.65 -7.49
C GLY A 111 -8.91 0.77 -8.36
N MET A 112 -9.42 1.99 -8.55
CA MET A 112 -10.56 2.26 -9.42
C MET A 112 -10.24 1.92 -10.88
N PHE A 113 -9.11 2.38 -11.41
CA PHE A 113 -8.70 2.06 -12.77
C PHE A 113 -8.46 0.55 -12.98
N ALA A 114 -7.86 -0.13 -12.01
CA ALA A 114 -7.69 -1.58 -12.06
C ALA A 114 -9.05 -2.30 -12.10
N ALA A 115 -10.02 -1.91 -11.27
CA ALA A 115 -11.36 -2.48 -11.27
C ALA A 115 -12.11 -2.24 -12.59
N ILE A 116 -12.02 -1.03 -13.13
CA ILE A 116 -12.60 -0.68 -14.44
C ILE A 116 -11.91 -1.49 -15.54
N PHE A 117 -10.59 -1.57 -15.54
CA PHE A 117 -9.83 -2.29 -16.56
C PHE A 117 -10.19 -3.77 -16.59
N VAL A 118 -10.21 -4.44 -15.43
CA VAL A 118 -10.59 -5.86 -15.34
C VAL A 118 -12.07 -6.08 -15.64
N GLY A 119 -12.94 -5.16 -15.18
CA GLY A 119 -14.38 -5.29 -15.36
C GLY A 119 -14.89 -4.98 -16.77
N TRP A 120 -14.25 -4.06 -17.52
CA TRP A 120 -14.77 -3.52 -18.77
C TRP A 120 -13.86 -3.71 -19.98
N VAL A 121 -12.53 -3.75 -19.79
CA VAL A 121 -11.55 -3.75 -20.89
C VAL A 121 -11.01 -5.14 -21.21
N ILE A 122 -10.65 -5.90 -20.18
CA ILE A 122 -10.09 -7.26 -20.36
C ILE A 122 -11.17 -8.21 -20.89
N ASP A 123 -10.76 -9.09 -21.83
CA ASP A 123 -11.64 -10.15 -22.32
C ASP A 123 -12.05 -11.07 -21.15
N ARG A 124 -13.37 -11.32 -21.07
CA ARG A 124 -13.95 -12.17 -20.03
C ARG A 124 -13.40 -13.59 -20.02
N ARG A 125 -12.89 -14.07 -21.15
CA ARG A 125 -12.26 -15.39 -21.25
C ARG A 125 -10.98 -15.42 -20.41
N ILE A 126 -10.12 -14.41 -20.54
CA ILE A 126 -8.87 -14.30 -19.81
C ILE A 126 -9.16 -14.24 -18.30
N VAL A 127 -10.08 -13.38 -17.87
CA VAL A 127 -10.45 -13.28 -16.46
C VAL A 127 -11.05 -14.58 -15.93
N ARG A 128 -11.86 -15.26 -16.73
CA ARG A 128 -12.44 -16.55 -16.34
C ARG A 128 -11.39 -17.63 -16.22
N ASP A 129 -10.48 -17.72 -17.19
CA ASP A 129 -9.42 -18.73 -17.19
C ASP A 129 -8.49 -18.56 -15.98
N GLU A 130 -8.15 -17.33 -15.61
CA GLU A 130 -7.39 -17.05 -14.39
C GLU A 130 -8.16 -17.42 -13.11
N VAL A 131 -9.42 -17.02 -12.98
CA VAL A 131 -10.25 -17.31 -11.79
C VAL A 131 -10.54 -18.81 -11.65
N THR A 132 -10.64 -19.54 -12.77
CA THR A 132 -10.90 -21.00 -12.76
C THR A 132 -9.62 -21.83 -12.83
N ASN A 133 -8.46 -21.21 -12.83
CA ASN A 133 -7.19 -21.86 -13.10
C ASN A 133 -7.30 -22.76 -14.35
N TYR A 134 -7.61 -22.13 -15.49
CA TYR A 134 -7.84 -22.78 -16.80
C TYR A 134 -8.90 -23.90 -16.74
N GLY A 135 -9.97 -23.69 -15.96
CA GLY A 135 -11.10 -24.63 -15.88
C GLY A 135 -10.93 -25.77 -14.88
N THR A 136 -9.83 -25.80 -14.13
CA THR A 136 -9.62 -26.83 -13.07
C THR A 136 -10.48 -26.60 -11.84
N LEU A 137 -10.85 -25.33 -11.57
CA LEU A 137 -11.70 -24.95 -10.44
C LEU A 137 -13.09 -24.53 -10.91
N LYS A 138 -14.12 -24.96 -10.17
CA LYS A 138 -15.51 -24.50 -10.39
C LYS A 138 -15.72 -23.13 -9.75
N ALA A 139 -15.79 -22.08 -10.56
CA ALA A 139 -16.07 -20.73 -10.09
C ALA A 139 -17.57 -20.39 -10.27
N THR A 140 -18.43 -20.96 -9.45
CA THR A 140 -19.90 -20.71 -9.48
C THR A 140 -20.22 -19.25 -9.18
N PHE A 141 -19.37 -18.54 -8.44
CA PHE A 141 -19.52 -17.12 -8.08
C PHE A 141 -18.93 -16.14 -9.13
N TYR A 142 -18.40 -16.64 -10.26
CA TYR A 142 -17.79 -15.80 -11.30
C TYR A 142 -18.72 -14.65 -11.78
N PRO A 143 -20.03 -14.84 -12.03
CA PRO A 143 -20.90 -13.74 -12.43
C PRO A 143 -21.02 -12.65 -11.37
N VAL A 144 -21.09 -13.04 -10.10
CA VAL A 144 -21.14 -12.11 -8.95
C VAL A 144 -19.81 -11.35 -8.83
N TYR A 145 -18.70 -12.04 -8.97
CA TYR A 145 -17.36 -11.44 -8.95
C TYR A 145 -17.21 -10.34 -10.02
N ILE A 146 -17.59 -10.64 -11.27
CA ILE A 146 -17.55 -9.65 -12.35
C ILE A 146 -18.51 -8.50 -12.12
N PHE A 147 -19.69 -8.76 -11.59
CA PHE A 147 -20.65 -7.70 -11.26
C PHE A 147 -20.10 -6.74 -10.20
N ILE A 148 -19.47 -7.29 -9.15
CA ILE A 148 -18.81 -6.49 -8.11
C ILE A 148 -17.69 -5.63 -8.71
N LEU A 149 -16.81 -6.21 -9.53
CA LEU A 149 -15.72 -5.47 -10.16
C LEU A 149 -16.20 -4.38 -11.13
N LYS A 150 -17.31 -4.62 -11.83
CA LYS A 150 -17.85 -3.66 -12.80
C LYS A 150 -18.52 -2.46 -12.16
N PHE A 151 -19.25 -2.67 -11.08
CA PHE A 151 -20.18 -1.67 -10.55
C PHE A 151 -19.88 -1.34 -9.09
N ILE A 152 -19.84 -2.34 -8.22
CA ILE A 152 -19.74 -2.10 -6.79
C ILE A 152 -18.36 -1.53 -6.42
N ALA A 153 -17.29 -2.13 -6.93
CA ALA A 153 -15.94 -1.69 -6.59
C ALA A 153 -15.62 -0.27 -7.09
N PRO A 154 -15.86 0.12 -8.37
CA PRO A 154 -15.63 1.48 -8.81
C PRO A 154 -16.48 2.52 -8.07
N ILE A 155 -17.77 2.22 -7.83
CA ILE A 155 -18.66 3.11 -7.08
C ILE A 155 -18.21 3.26 -5.64
N GLY A 156 -17.92 2.15 -4.96
CA GLY A 156 -17.45 2.17 -3.58
C GLY A 156 -16.12 2.93 -3.42
N ILE A 157 -15.17 2.71 -4.33
CA ILE A 157 -13.89 3.44 -4.33
C ILE A 157 -14.11 4.93 -4.62
N ALA A 158 -14.99 5.27 -5.56
CA ALA A 158 -15.31 6.66 -5.87
C ALA A 158 -15.93 7.38 -4.66
N LEU A 159 -16.82 6.72 -3.92
CA LEU A 159 -17.40 7.29 -2.70
C LEU A 159 -16.34 7.51 -1.61
N ILE A 160 -15.46 6.53 -1.39
CA ILE A 160 -14.35 6.68 -0.45
C ILE A 160 -13.44 7.83 -0.88
N PHE A 161 -13.09 7.90 -2.16
CA PHE A 161 -12.26 8.95 -2.71
C PHE A 161 -12.87 10.36 -2.54
N MET A 162 -14.17 10.51 -2.81
CA MET A 162 -14.88 11.76 -2.59
C MET A 162 -14.92 12.15 -1.11
N ASN A 163 -15.11 11.18 -0.22
CA ASN A 163 -15.09 11.44 1.23
C ASN A 163 -13.70 11.87 1.71
N GLU A 164 -12.62 11.23 1.23
CA GLU A 164 -11.24 11.60 1.57
C GLU A 164 -10.85 13.01 1.07
N LEU A 165 -11.44 13.46 -0.02
CA LEU A 165 -11.28 14.83 -0.52
C LEU A 165 -12.18 15.85 0.20
N GLY A 166 -13.00 15.43 1.16
CA GLY A 166 -13.94 16.31 1.88
C GLY A 166 -15.12 16.80 1.04
N LEU A 167 -15.47 16.09 -0.04
CA LEU A 167 -16.58 16.46 -0.92
C LEU A 167 -17.93 15.93 -0.44
N LEU A 168 -17.96 14.99 0.48
CA LEU A 168 -19.17 14.35 0.99
C LEU A 168 -19.57 14.77 2.42
N GLY A 169 -18.81 15.66 3.08
CA GLY A 169 -19.20 16.18 4.40
C GLY A 169 -18.08 16.79 5.17
#